data_bf9b766e69f2f34a642065c5e1e8f08f
#
_entry.id   bf9b766e69f2f34a642065c5e1e8f08f
#
_cell.length_a   1.000
_cell.length_b   1.000
_cell.length_c   1.000
_cell.angle_alpha   90.00
_cell.angle_beta   90.00
_cell.angle_gamma   90.00
#
_symmetry.space_group_name_H-M   'P 1'
#
loop_
_entity.id
_entity.type
_entity.pdbx_description
1 polymer ?
#
loop_
_entity_poly.entity_id
_entity_poly.type
_entity_poly.pdbx_seq_one_letter_code
_entity_poly.pdbx_strand_id
1 'polypeptide(L)'
;MDVILIAAITADGYIAHRSDEVITWSKDLALFKKQTMGYPVIMGSNTEKTLAVELIGRDKIVVHRADNAKKILEELNTEKCFVIGGGMTNTKFAPYLTHLYLTFHPIVFGKGIPLFSELNQGLSLHFVRMIQVNETEDIYQFQYHVIR
;
A
#
# COMPACT_ATOMS: atom_id res chain seq x y z
N MET A 1 7.68 7.01 -14.22
CA MET A 1 7.62 6.81 -12.75
C MET A 1 6.71 5.65 -12.41
N ASP A 2 7.19 4.74 -11.60
CA ASP A 2 6.34 3.68 -11.06
C ASP A 2 5.56 4.20 -9.85
N VAL A 3 4.27 3.91 -9.82
CA VAL A 3 3.39 4.22 -8.70
C VAL A 3 2.93 2.89 -8.12
N ILE A 4 3.46 2.55 -6.95
CA ILE A 4 3.35 1.22 -6.37
C ILE A 4 2.47 1.27 -5.12
N LEU A 5 1.35 0.56 -5.14
CA LEU A 5 0.59 0.32 -3.92
C LEU A 5 1.26 -0.84 -3.18
N ILE A 6 1.68 -0.61 -1.94
CA ILE A 6 2.29 -1.62 -1.10
C ILE A 6 1.45 -1.81 0.16
N ALA A 7 1.05 -3.04 0.45
CA ALA A 7 0.14 -3.32 1.55
C ALA A 7 0.35 -4.71 2.15
N ALA A 8 0.25 -4.78 3.48
CA ALA A 8 -0.04 -6.01 4.19
C ALA A 8 -1.56 -6.22 4.12
N ILE A 9 -1.98 -7.42 3.73
CA ILE A 9 -3.38 -7.70 3.46
C ILE A 9 -3.76 -9.07 4.03
N THR A 10 -4.97 -9.19 4.55
CA THR A 10 -5.48 -10.47 5.02
C THR A 10 -5.86 -11.37 3.85
N ALA A 11 -6.05 -12.66 4.12
CA ALA A 11 -6.45 -13.62 3.10
C ALA A 11 -7.77 -13.25 2.42
N ASP A 12 -8.66 -12.57 3.15
CA ASP A 12 -9.97 -12.11 2.63
C ASP A 12 -10.01 -10.65 2.19
N GLY A 13 -8.84 -9.99 2.05
CA GLY A 13 -8.74 -8.72 1.32
C GLY A 13 -8.81 -7.45 2.17
N TYR A 14 -8.59 -7.53 3.47
CA TYR A 14 -8.65 -6.37 4.36
C TYR A 14 -7.25 -5.88 4.74
N ILE A 15 -7.12 -4.56 4.95
CA ILE A 15 -5.87 -3.92 5.37
C ILE A 15 -5.91 -3.47 6.84
N ALA A 16 -7.08 -3.40 7.44
CA ALA A 16 -7.28 -3.05 8.85
C ALA A 16 -8.67 -3.48 9.29
N HIS A 17 -8.88 -3.61 10.61
CA HIS A 17 -10.21 -3.83 11.18
C HIS A 17 -11.04 -2.53 11.11
N ARG A 18 -10.38 -1.39 11.35
CA ARG A 18 -11.01 -0.05 11.36
C ARG A 18 -9.96 1.01 11.00
N SER A 19 -10.40 2.20 10.65
CA SER A 19 -9.54 3.28 10.16
C SER A 19 -8.57 3.85 11.21
N ASP A 20 -8.84 3.66 12.49
CA ASP A 20 -8.00 4.15 13.58
C ASP A 20 -7.13 3.04 14.20
N GLU A 21 -7.05 1.88 13.57
CA GLU A 21 -6.25 0.76 14.07
C GLU A 21 -4.77 0.99 13.82
N VAL A 22 -3.94 0.81 14.87
CA VAL A 22 -2.49 0.67 14.71
C VAL A 22 -2.23 -0.78 14.31
N ILE A 23 -1.68 -0.99 13.12
CA ILE A 23 -1.46 -2.32 12.58
C ILE A 23 -0.30 -2.99 13.32
N THR A 24 -0.60 -4.06 14.04
CA THR A 24 0.39 -4.83 14.79
C THR A 24 0.53 -6.28 14.29
N TRP A 25 -0.35 -6.69 13.38
CA TRP A 25 -0.38 -8.08 12.88
C TRP A 25 0.50 -8.30 11.64
N SER A 26 1.01 -7.25 11.00
CA SER A 26 1.83 -7.38 9.79
C SER A 26 3.23 -7.90 10.12
N LYS A 27 3.74 -8.74 9.23
CA LYS A 27 5.05 -9.40 9.37
C LYS A 27 6.07 -8.94 8.32
N ASP A 28 5.74 -7.89 7.55
CA ASP A 28 6.53 -7.45 6.40
C ASP A 28 7.22 -6.10 6.61
N LEU A 29 7.33 -5.62 7.83
CA LEU A 29 7.88 -4.28 8.12
C LEU A 29 9.34 -4.12 7.66
N ALA A 30 10.16 -5.15 7.80
CA ALA A 30 11.56 -5.09 7.35
C ALA A 30 11.66 -4.97 5.83
N LEU A 31 10.85 -5.73 5.11
CA LEU A 31 10.79 -5.66 3.64
C LEU A 31 10.24 -4.30 3.19
N PHE A 32 9.17 -3.83 3.83
CA PHE A 32 8.59 -2.51 3.57
C PHE A 32 9.64 -1.41 3.69
N LYS A 33 10.40 -1.41 4.79
CA LYS A 33 11.47 -0.43 5.01
C LYS A 33 12.50 -0.51 3.88
N LYS A 34 12.95 -1.70 3.53
CA LYS A 34 13.95 -1.91 2.49
C LYS A 34 13.48 -1.39 1.13
N GLN A 35 12.23 -1.71 0.76
CA GLN A 35 11.69 -1.36 -0.54
C GLN A 35 11.39 0.13 -0.69
N THR A 36 10.95 0.79 0.38
CA THR A 36 10.53 2.20 0.34
C THR A 36 11.68 3.19 0.61
N MET A 37 12.82 2.71 1.10
CA MET A 37 13.94 3.58 1.48
C MET A 37 14.38 4.46 0.32
N GLY A 38 14.45 5.77 0.56
CA GLY A 38 14.88 6.75 -0.43
C GLY A 38 13.79 7.23 -1.39
N TYR A 39 12.54 6.79 -1.21
CA TYR A 39 11.44 7.13 -2.11
C TYR A 39 10.29 7.83 -1.37
N PRO A 40 9.47 8.60 -2.09
CA PRO A 40 8.26 9.17 -1.51
C PRO A 40 7.26 8.08 -1.08
N VAL A 41 6.63 8.29 0.07
CA VAL A 41 5.60 7.41 0.62
C VAL A 41 4.33 8.24 0.83
N ILE A 42 3.29 7.86 0.13
CA ILE A 42 2.01 8.59 0.07
C ILE A 42 1.00 7.87 0.94
N MET A 43 0.33 8.60 1.82
CA MET A 43 -0.64 8.03 2.76
C MET A 43 -1.75 9.02 3.09
N GLY A 44 -2.89 8.50 3.53
CA GLY A 44 -3.95 9.32 4.09
C GLY A 44 -3.63 9.74 5.52
N SER A 45 -4.41 10.72 6.04
CA SER A 45 -4.19 11.27 7.37
C SER A 45 -4.39 10.24 8.48
N ASN A 46 -5.35 9.31 8.34
CA ASN A 46 -5.55 8.26 9.34
C ASN A 46 -4.36 7.31 9.38
N THR A 47 -3.83 6.94 8.23
CA THR A 47 -2.64 6.08 8.14
C THR A 47 -1.44 6.77 8.80
N GLU A 48 -1.24 8.06 8.55
CA GLU A 48 -0.17 8.82 9.20
C GLU A 48 -0.25 8.75 10.72
N LYS A 49 -1.45 8.94 11.27
CA LYS A 49 -1.67 8.95 12.73
C LYS A 49 -1.48 7.58 13.37
N THR A 50 -1.65 6.51 12.61
CA THR A 50 -1.65 5.14 13.12
C THR A 50 -0.42 4.34 12.70
N LEU A 51 0.56 4.96 12.04
CA LEU A 51 1.79 4.28 11.68
C LEU A 51 2.52 3.78 12.92
N ALA A 52 2.83 2.48 12.90
CA ALA A 52 3.58 1.83 13.98
C ALA A 52 5.09 2.04 13.85
N VAL A 53 5.56 2.60 12.72
CA VAL A 53 6.98 2.77 12.41
C VAL A 53 7.25 4.18 11.94
N GLU A 54 8.47 4.66 12.18
CA GLU A 54 8.93 5.93 11.63
C GLU A 54 9.39 5.75 10.19
N LEU A 55 9.24 6.80 9.38
CA LEU A 55 9.61 6.80 7.96
C LEU A 55 10.92 7.56 7.72
N ILE A 56 11.93 7.29 8.53
CA ILE A 56 13.25 7.89 8.38
C ILE A 56 13.85 7.49 7.02
N GLY A 57 14.39 8.47 6.28
CA GLY A 57 14.97 8.24 4.95
C GLY A 57 13.96 8.17 3.82
N ARG A 58 12.71 8.54 4.08
CA ARG A 58 11.62 8.55 3.09
C ARG A 58 10.87 9.87 3.16
N ASP A 59 10.42 10.37 2.01
CA ASP A 59 9.61 11.58 1.93
C ASP A 59 8.16 11.22 2.20
N LYS A 60 7.64 11.64 3.35
CA LYS A 60 6.26 11.39 3.73
C LYS A 60 5.34 12.41 3.08
N ILE A 61 4.35 11.95 2.32
CA ILE A 61 3.33 12.79 1.67
C ILE A 61 1.97 12.39 2.22
N VAL A 62 1.34 13.29 2.96
CA VAL A 62 0.01 13.06 3.54
C VAL A 62 -1.04 13.64 2.60
N VAL A 63 -2.00 12.80 2.22
CA VAL A 63 -3.06 13.16 1.28
C VAL A 63 -4.37 13.39 2.04
N HIS A 64 -5.02 14.49 1.74
CA HIS A 64 -6.31 14.86 2.31
C HIS A 64 -7.43 14.69 1.28
N ARG A 65 -8.68 14.73 1.74
CA ARG A 65 -9.85 14.47 0.89
C ARG A 65 -9.89 15.36 -0.36
N ALA A 66 -9.54 16.63 -0.22
CA ALA A 66 -9.61 17.59 -1.33
C ALA A 66 -8.41 17.53 -2.28
N ASP A 67 -7.37 16.77 -1.95
CA ASP A 67 -6.16 16.71 -2.76
C ASP A 67 -6.38 15.93 -4.05
N ASN A 68 -5.69 16.37 -5.11
CA ASN A 68 -5.74 15.75 -6.43
C ASN A 68 -4.55 14.81 -6.61
N ALA A 69 -4.81 13.53 -6.80
CA ALA A 69 -3.77 12.51 -6.94
C ALA A 69 -2.85 12.76 -8.13
N LYS A 70 -3.41 13.10 -9.28
CA LYS A 70 -2.63 13.37 -10.49
C LYS A 70 -1.65 14.51 -10.27
N LYS A 71 -2.11 15.59 -9.64
CA LYS A 71 -1.27 16.75 -9.35
C LYS A 71 -0.14 16.41 -8.39
N ILE A 72 -0.44 15.63 -7.34
CA ILE A 72 0.60 15.16 -6.41
C ILE A 72 1.68 14.40 -7.17
N LEU A 73 1.29 13.46 -8.03
CA LEU A 73 2.24 12.64 -8.78
C LEU A 73 3.06 13.47 -9.78
N GLU A 74 2.45 14.45 -10.44
CA GLU A 74 3.14 15.32 -11.40
C GLU A 74 4.23 16.18 -10.74
N GLU A 75 4.08 16.50 -9.46
CA GLU A 75 5.05 17.29 -8.71
C GLU A 75 6.24 16.47 -8.20
N LEU A 76 6.19 15.14 -8.30
CA LEU A 76 7.27 14.27 -7.86
C LEU A 76 8.33 14.11 -8.94
N ASN A 77 9.59 14.23 -8.54
CA ASN A 77 10.74 13.97 -9.41
C ASN A 77 11.49 12.75 -8.86
N THR A 78 10.98 11.57 -9.19
CA THR A 78 11.48 10.31 -8.66
C THR A 78 11.20 9.18 -9.65
N GLU A 79 11.98 8.10 -9.56
CA GLU A 79 11.77 6.90 -10.37
C GLU A 79 10.51 6.15 -9.95
N LYS A 80 10.19 6.16 -8.67
CA LYS A 80 9.01 5.49 -8.12
C LYS A 80 8.56 6.12 -6.83
N CYS A 81 7.30 5.88 -6.49
CA CYS A 81 6.72 6.25 -5.22
C CYS A 81 5.79 5.13 -4.74
N PHE A 82 5.48 5.15 -3.44
CA PHE A 82 4.68 4.11 -2.81
C PHE A 82 3.41 4.71 -2.20
N VAL A 83 2.27 4.06 -2.45
CA VAL A 83 0.99 4.39 -1.84
C VAL A 83 0.72 3.33 -0.76
N ILE A 84 0.53 3.75 0.49
CA ILE A 84 0.49 2.82 1.63
C ILE A 84 -0.83 2.82 2.41
N GLY A 85 -1.87 3.43 1.86
CA GLY A 85 -3.20 3.35 2.47
C GLY A 85 -3.72 4.68 3.01
N GLY A 86 -4.88 4.70 3.63
CA GLY A 86 -5.84 3.56 3.69
C GLY A 86 -6.63 3.33 2.41
N GLY A 87 -7.76 2.65 2.58
CA GLY A 87 -8.58 2.23 1.44
C GLY A 87 -9.05 3.38 0.56
N MET A 88 -9.39 4.52 1.14
CA MET A 88 -9.80 5.71 0.36
C MET A 88 -8.63 6.31 -0.41
N THR A 89 -7.45 6.39 0.19
CA THR A 89 -6.25 6.88 -0.50
C THR A 89 -5.85 5.93 -1.62
N ASN A 90 -5.87 4.64 -1.37
CA ASN A 90 -5.60 3.63 -2.40
C ASN A 90 -6.56 3.78 -3.58
N THR A 91 -7.84 4.01 -3.30
CA THR A 91 -8.88 4.24 -4.32
C THR A 91 -8.61 5.51 -5.12
N LYS A 92 -8.22 6.59 -4.45
CA LYS A 92 -7.90 7.87 -5.09
C LYS A 92 -6.75 7.71 -6.10
N PHE A 93 -5.75 6.91 -5.78
CA PHE A 93 -4.58 6.69 -6.64
C PHE A 93 -4.75 5.53 -7.63
N ALA A 94 -5.82 4.76 -7.53
CA ALA A 94 -6.04 3.59 -8.38
C ALA A 94 -5.87 3.84 -9.88
N PRO A 95 -6.36 4.96 -10.47
CA PRO A 95 -6.18 5.22 -11.90
C PRO A 95 -4.72 5.37 -12.34
N TYR A 96 -3.82 5.64 -11.40
CA TYR A 96 -2.42 5.95 -11.69
C TYR A 96 -1.46 4.84 -11.25
N LEU A 97 -1.95 3.81 -10.58
CA LEU A 97 -1.11 2.71 -10.11
C LEU A 97 -0.50 1.94 -11.28
N THR A 98 0.80 1.69 -11.19
CA THR A 98 1.52 0.82 -12.13
C THR A 98 1.75 -0.57 -11.57
N HIS A 99 1.86 -0.69 -10.24
CA HIS A 99 2.14 -1.95 -9.56
C HIS A 99 1.36 -2.09 -8.26
N LEU A 100 1.07 -3.33 -7.88
CA LEU A 100 0.61 -3.68 -6.55
C LEU A 100 1.60 -4.68 -5.93
N TYR A 101 2.08 -4.36 -4.73
CA TYR A 101 2.90 -5.25 -3.92
C TYR A 101 2.07 -5.65 -2.70
N LEU A 102 1.58 -6.89 -2.69
CA LEU A 102 0.65 -7.37 -1.68
C LEU A 102 1.26 -8.50 -0.88
N THR A 103 1.40 -8.31 0.43
CA THR A 103 1.86 -9.35 1.34
C THR A 103 0.64 -9.98 2.02
N PHE A 104 0.27 -11.17 1.55
CA PHE A 104 -0.88 -11.90 2.09
C PHE A 104 -0.51 -12.55 3.41
N HIS A 105 -1.31 -12.26 4.43
CA HIS A 105 -1.14 -12.81 5.77
C HIS A 105 -2.18 -13.91 6.03
N PRO A 106 -1.83 -14.94 6.80
CA PRO A 106 -2.74 -16.07 7.08
C PRO A 106 -3.77 -15.71 8.14
N ILE A 107 -4.55 -14.66 7.88
CA ILE A 107 -5.56 -14.12 8.78
C ILE A 107 -6.82 -13.83 7.96
N VAL A 108 -7.98 -14.10 8.54
CA VAL A 108 -9.29 -13.75 7.98
C VAL A 108 -9.99 -12.81 8.95
N PHE A 109 -10.36 -11.64 8.49
CA PHE A 109 -11.06 -10.66 9.34
C PHE A 109 -12.57 -10.80 9.29
N GLY A 110 -13.12 -11.20 8.15
CA GLY A 110 -14.57 -11.24 7.93
C GLY A 110 -15.19 -9.89 7.61
N LYS A 111 -14.68 -8.83 8.21
CA LYS A 111 -15.07 -7.43 7.94
C LYS A 111 -13.91 -6.50 8.29
N GLY A 112 -13.92 -5.30 7.73
CA GLY A 112 -12.87 -4.33 8.00
C GLY A 112 -12.73 -3.31 6.88
N ILE A 113 -11.54 -2.73 6.76
CA ILE A 113 -11.21 -1.78 5.71
C ILE A 113 -10.63 -2.57 4.53
N PRO A 114 -11.28 -2.54 3.36
CA PRO A 114 -10.77 -3.25 2.19
C PRO A 114 -9.56 -2.52 1.58
N LEU A 115 -8.81 -3.22 0.75
CA LEU A 115 -7.64 -2.66 0.04
C LEU A 115 -8.03 -1.39 -0.74
N PHE A 116 -9.16 -1.42 -1.42
CA PHE A 116 -9.77 -0.25 -2.06
C PHE A 116 -11.16 -0.08 -1.50
N SER A 117 -11.48 1.14 -1.03
CA SER A 117 -12.79 1.40 -0.44
C SER A 117 -13.93 1.33 -1.46
N GLU A 118 -13.66 1.83 -2.68
CA GLU A 118 -14.65 1.81 -3.76
C GLU A 118 -13.96 2.06 -5.09
N LEU A 119 -14.08 1.11 -6.02
CA LEU A 119 -13.56 1.27 -7.38
C LEU A 119 -14.71 1.33 -8.37
N ASN A 120 -14.70 2.35 -9.25
CA ASN A 120 -15.66 2.44 -10.36
C ASN A 120 -15.37 1.41 -11.43
N GLN A 121 -14.09 1.06 -11.60
CA GLN A 121 -13.63 0.04 -12.55
C GLN A 121 -12.63 -0.87 -11.85
N GLY A 122 -12.73 -2.17 -12.13
CA GLY A 122 -11.74 -3.12 -11.65
C GLY A 122 -10.38 -2.90 -12.29
N LEU A 123 -9.36 -3.48 -11.68
CA LEU A 123 -7.99 -3.48 -12.21
C LEU A 123 -7.67 -4.90 -12.67
N SER A 124 -7.02 -5.00 -13.83
CA SER A 124 -6.45 -6.25 -14.28
C SER A 124 -4.97 -6.28 -13.95
N LEU A 125 -4.50 -7.41 -13.46
CA LEU A 125 -3.15 -7.54 -12.94
C LEU A 125 -2.39 -8.63 -13.70
N HIS A 126 -1.10 -8.39 -13.91
CA HIS A 126 -0.17 -9.39 -14.41
C HIS A 126 0.81 -9.74 -13.30
N PHE A 127 0.92 -11.02 -12.94
CA PHE A 127 1.85 -11.47 -11.92
C PHE A 127 3.29 -11.30 -12.41
N VAL A 128 4.12 -10.68 -11.58
CA VAL A 128 5.54 -10.47 -11.88
C VAL A 128 6.41 -11.47 -11.11
N ARG A 129 6.30 -11.46 -9.79
CA ARG A 129 7.07 -12.36 -8.93
C ARG A 129 6.53 -12.37 -7.52
N MET A 130 7.00 -13.31 -6.71
CA MET A 130 6.78 -13.30 -5.27
C MET A 130 8.11 -13.32 -4.53
N ILE A 131 8.13 -12.64 -3.39
CA ILE A 131 9.31 -12.54 -2.53
C ILE A 131 8.93 -13.12 -1.18
N GLN A 132 9.76 -14.02 -0.65
CA GLN A 132 9.57 -14.54 0.70
C GLN A 132 9.87 -13.45 1.71
N VAL A 133 8.89 -13.16 2.58
CA VAL A 133 9.00 -12.12 3.61
C VAL A 133 9.64 -12.68 4.87
N ASN A 134 9.30 -13.93 5.21
CA ASN A 134 9.72 -14.58 6.43
C ASN A 134 9.93 -16.06 6.15
N GLU A 135 11.15 -16.58 6.43
CA GLU A 135 11.50 -17.97 6.17
C GLU A 135 10.74 -18.98 7.03
N THR A 136 10.29 -18.56 8.24
CA THR A 136 9.66 -19.47 9.18
C THR A 136 8.14 -19.49 9.08
N GLU A 137 7.49 -18.46 8.50
CA GLU A 137 6.04 -18.32 8.50
C GLU A 137 5.40 -18.49 7.12
N ASP A 138 6.16 -18.76 6.08
CA ASP A 138 5.66 -18.91 4.70
C ASP A 138 4.79 -17.74 4.25
N ILE A 139 5.25 -16.52 4.55
CA ILE A 139 4.58 -15.29 4.12
C ILE A 139 5.34 -14.72 2.93
N TYR A 140 4.59 -14.39 1.87
CA TYR A 140 5.15 -13.92 0.61
C TYR A 140 4.51 -12.61 0.20
N GLN A 141 5.33 -11.70 -0.38
CA GLN A 141 4.83 -10.54 -1.09
C GLN A 141 4.66 -10.89 -2.56
N PHE A 142 3.44 -10.73 -3.06
CA PHE A 142 3.13 -10.91 -4.48
C PHE A 142 3.22 -9.55 -5.16
N GLN A 143 4.00 -9.48 -6.22
CA GLN A 143 4.16 -8.26 -7.01
C GLN A 143 3.43 -8.41 -8.34
N TYR A 144 2.56 -7.44 -8.61
CA TYR A 144 1.75 -7.41 -9.83
C TYR A 144 2.00 -6.11 -10.58
N HIS A 145 1.95 -6.20 -11.91
CA HIS A 145 1.89 -5.04 -12.80
C HIS A 145 0.43 -4.79 -13.16
N VAL A 146 0.01 -3.53 -13.12
CA VAL A 146 -1.36 -3.16 -13.50
C VAL A 146 -1.44 -3.07 -15.02
N ILE A 147 -2.37 -3.82 -15.62
CA ILE A 147 -2.59 -3.83 -17.06
C ILE A 147 -3.67 -2.80 -17.39
N ARG A 148 -3.39 -1.97 -18.39
CA ARG A 148 -4.35 -0.95 -18.84
C ARG A 148 -4.74 -1.13 -20.30
#